data_6f7b09cef56e430ff5dadb3e9e2a72b3
#
_entry.id   6f7b09cef56e430ff5dadb3e9e2a72b3
#
_cell.length_a   1.000
_cell.length_b   1.000
_cell.length_c   1.000
_cell.angle_alpha   90.00
_cell.angle_beta   90.00
_cell.angle_gamma   90.00
#
_symmetry.space_group_name_H-M   'P 1'
#
loop_
_entity.id
_entity.type
_entity.pdbx_description
1 polymer ?
#
loop_
_entity_poly.entity_id
_entity_poly.type
_entity_poly.pdbx_seq_one_letter_code
_entity_poly.pdbx_strand_id
1 'polypeptide(L)'
;MRPRVLVLLLAALVACHAHETRPIPVAREPAPGAVASMPAIESNPVVPEAEADAAAASEEPARVERVAVEKDLPAALVHGRHGEAPRIVFMPGVCSNAYAYLLSFPEAARAHGGIVAIDGDQPCGAAGSGFRSFSWDPVRQDARLQAALAAAGVGSGPPEGLTLVGYSAGAGIGELMVQRWPKRYARIVLIGAPSDPSPQRLAQARGVVTMSCSRDVPGRMREAARRIAATGVPATYLEMPGCTHGNIADGERVFETAFDWLTEHAGE
;
A
#
# COMPACT_ATOMS: atom_id res chain seq x y z
N MET A 1 -46.85 17.87 37.93
CA MET A 1 -46.50 18.88 36.93
C MET A 1 -45.38 18.32 36.05
N ARG A 2 -45.63 18.01 34.77
CA ARG A 2 -44.64 17.48 33.82
C ARG A 2 -44.25 18.59 32.83
N PRO A 3 -42.98 18.90 32.57
CA PRO A 3 -42.62 19.88 31.55
C PRO A 3 -42.75 19.27 30.15
N ARG A 4 -43.40 19.99 29.25
CA ARG A 4 -43.45 19.70 27.81
C ARG A 4 -42.17 20.19 27.16
N VAL A 5 -41.44 19.29 26.52
CA VAL A 5 -40.30 19.63 25.67
C VAL A 5 -40.81 19.96 24.28
N LEU A 6 -40.58 21.20 23.85
CA LEU A 6 -40.91 21.72 22.53
C LEU A 6 -39.77 21.35 21.56
N VAL A 7 -40.04 20.48 20.59
CA VAL A 7 -39.10 20.14 19.51
C VAL A 7 -39.31 21.14 18.37
N LEU A 8 -38.31 21.99 18.14
CA LEU A 8 -38.23 22.89 16.97
C LEU A 8 -37.59 22.14 15.81
N LEU A 9 -38.36 21.83 14.75
CA LEU A 9 -37.88 21.35 13.47
C LEU A 9 -37.39 22.56 12.64
N LEU A 10 -36.08 22.66 12.41
CA LEU A 10 -35.48 23.54 11.39
C LEU A 10 -35.45 22.80 10.05
N ALA A 11 -36.26 23.26 9.10
CA ALA A 11 -36.18 22.85 7.70
C ALA A 11 -35.08 23.66 7.01
N ALA A 12 -34.01 23.01 6.59
CA ALA A 12 -32.97 23.59 5.77
C ALA A 12 -33.37 23.49 4.29
N LEU A 13 -33.64 24.63 3.66
CA LEU A 13 -33.81 24.77 2.20
C LEU A 13 -32.43 24.62 1.52
N VAL A 14 -32.27 23.57 0.75
CA VAL A 14 -31.10 23.39 -0.16
C VAL A 14 -31.44 24.12 -1.46
N ALA A 15 -30.77 25.24 -1.70
CA ALA A 15 -30.81 25.96 -2.98
C ALA A 15 -29.85 25.26 -3.98
N CYS A 16 -30.41 24.62 -5.01
CA CYS A 16 -29.64 24.12 -6.17
C CYS A 16 -29.15 25.32 -7.00
N HIS A 17 -27.83 25.59 -6.98
CA HIS A 17 -27.22 26.47 -7.96
C HIS A 17 -26.84 25.63 -9.20
N ALA A 18 -27.47 25.95 -10.33
CA ALA A 18 -27.10 25.45 -11.62
C ALA A 18 -25.73 26.05 -12.04
N HIS A 19 -24.74 25.23 -12.21
CA HIS A 19 -23.44 25.64 -12.78
C HIS A 19 -23.55 25.66 -14.31
N GLU A 20 -23.48 26.86 -14.86
CA GLU A 20 -23.33 27.10 -16.31
C GLU A 20 -21.97 26.60 -16.77
N THR A 21 -21.95 25.58 -17.63
CA THR A 21 -20.72 25.06 -18.25
C THR A 21 -20.29 25.96 -19.40
N ARG A 22 -19.19 26.70 -19.24
CA ARG A 22 -18.52 27.42 -20.32
C ARG A 22 -17.82 26.43 -21.26
N PRO A 23 -17.96 26.59 -22.60
CA PRO A 23 -17.26 25.72 -23.54
C PRO A 23 -15.75 25.98 -23.53
N ILE A 24 -14.99 24.89 -23.55
CA ILE A 24 -13.52 24.88 -23.60
C ILE A 24 -13.12 25.23 -25.06
N PRO A 25 -12.17 26.17 -25.29
CA PRO A 25 -11.69 26.47 -26.62
C PRO A 25 -10.87 25.28 -27.17
N VAL A 26 -11.24 24.82 -28.38
CA VAL A 26 -10.50 23.78 -29.11
C VAL A 26 -9.21 24.37 -29.65
N ALA A 27 -8.07 23.78 -29.26
CA ALA A 27 -6.76 24.15 -29.76
C ALA A 27 -6.65 23.79 -31.27
N ARG A 28 -6.20 24.74 -32.09
CA ARG A 28 -5.92 24.52 -33.52
C ARG A 28 -4.68 23.64 -33.69
N GLU A 29 -4.81 22.62 -34.55
CA GLU A 29 -3.66 21.83 -35.01
C GLU A 29 -2.63 22.70 -35.76
N PRO A 30 -1.32 22.48 -35.53
CA PRO A 30 -0.27 23.14 -36.30
C PRO A 30 -0.16 22.50 -37.70
N ALA A 31 0.05 23.34 -38.71
CA ALA A 31 0.27 22.95 -40.11
C ALA A 31 1.54 22.09 -40.27
N PRO A 32 1.60 21.19 -41.29
CA PRO A 32 2.75 20.35 -41.56
C PRO A 32 3.95 21.17 -42.03
N GLY A 33 4.98 21.22 -41.19
CA GLY A 33 6.27 21.84 -41.52
C GLY A 33 7.14 20.96 -42.42
N ALA A 34 7.88 21.61 -43.31
CA ALA A 34 8.73 21.03 -44.34
C ALA A 34 9.82 20.10 -43.79
N VAL A 35 10.00 18.95 -44.47
CA VAL A 35 11.04 17.95 -44.20
C VAL A 35 12.39 18.51 -44.67
N ALA A 36 13.30 18.80 -43.74
CA ALA A 36 14.69 19.15 -44.06
C ALA A 36 15.48 17.87 -44.35
N SER A 37 16.16 17.82 -45.51
CA SER A 37 17.05 16.73 -45.91
C SER A 37 18.25 16.62 -44.97
N MET A 38 18.46 15.43 -44.41
CA MET A 38 19.67 15.12 -43.63
C MET A 38 20.84 14.75 -44.56
N PRO A 39 22.08 15.20 -44.25
CA PRO A 39 23.28 14.75 -44.99
C PRO A 39 23.63 13.30 -44.69
N ALA A 40 24.21 12.61 -45.67
CA ALA A 40 24.68 11.25 -45.61
C ALA A 40 25.75 11.08 -44.51
N ILE A 41 25.57 10.09 -43.64
CA ILE A 41 26.56 9.66 -42.62
C ILE A 41 27.53 8.69 -43.27
N GLU A 42 28.81 9.04 -43.26
CA GLU A 42 29.91 8.17 -43.65
C GLU A 42 30.00 6.95 -42.74
N SER A 43 30.17 5.77 -43.34
CA SER A 43 30.31 4.48 -42.67
C SER A 43 31.65 4.39 -41.93
N ASN A 44 31.61 4.42 -40.61
CA ASN A 44 32.78 4.04 -39.79
C ASN A 44 32.94 2.51 -39.74
N PRO A 45 34.17 1.99 -39.63
CA PRO A 45 34.48 0.55 -39.66
C PRO A 45 33.89 -0.16 -38.45
N VAL A 46 33.26 -1.29 -38.71
CA VAL A 46 32.72 -2.24 -37.73
C VAL A 46 33.91 -2.78 -36.88
N VAL A 47 33.94 -2.39 -35.61
CA VAL A 47 34.70 -3.06 -34.57
C VAL A 47 33.92 -4.31 -34.18
N PRO A 48 34.51 -5.52 -34.13
CA PRO A 48 33.78 -6.72 -33.70
C PRO A 48 33.38 -6.53 -32.24
N GLU A 49 32.05 -6.44 -31.98
CA GLU A 49 31.47 -6.54 -30.66
C GLU A 49 31.83 -7.93 -30.10
N ALA A 50 32.72 -7.93 -29.09
CA ALA A 50 32.96 -9.10 -28.27
C ALA A 50 31.61 -9.48 -27.61
N GLU A 51 31.21 -10.71 -27.83
CA GLU A 51 30.05 -11.38 -27.24
C GLU A 51 30.00 -11.16 -25.73
N ALA A 52 29.21 -10.21 -25.29
CA ALA A 52 28.71 -10.09 -23.92
C ALA A 52 27.24 -10.57 -23.91
N ASP A 53 27.04 -11.78 -24.43
CA ASP A 53 25.82 -12.57 -24.16
C ASP A 53 25.94 -13.17 -22.76
N ALA A 54 25.96 -12.33 -21.74
CA ALA A 54 25.53 -12.72 -20.42
C ALA A 54 24.01 -12.81 -20.50
N ALA A 55 23.50 -14.03 -20.69
CA ALA A 55 22.10 -14.37 -20.64
C ALA A 55 21.47 -13.72 -19.41
N ALA A 56 20.83 -12.58 -19.60
CA ALA A 56 19.83 -12.10 -18.68
C ALA A 56 18.71 -13.13 -18.71
N ALA A 57 18.81 -14.13 -17.82
CA ALA A 57 17.71 -15.03 -17.55
C ALA A 57 16.51 -14.12 -17.25
N SER A 58 15.54 -14.08 -18.15
CA SER A 58 14.31 -13.32 -17.96
C SER A 58 13.63 -13.90 -16.74
N GLU A 59 13.77 -13.24 -15.58
CA GLU A 59 13.03 -13.64 -14.38
C GLU A 59 11.55 -13.64 -14.74
N GLU A 60 10.85 -14.74 -14.44
CA GLU A 60 9.40 -14.78 -14.62
C GLU A 60 8.76 -13.62 -13.82
N PRO A 61 7.73 -12.97 -14.37
CA PRO A 61 7.04 -11.88 -13.67
C PRO A 61 6.47 -12.35 -12.33
N ALA A 62 6.47 -11.47 -11.34
CA ALA A 62 5.91 -11.77 -10.02
C ALA A 62 4.43 -12.17 -10.13
N ARG A 63 4.05 -13.24 -9.44
CA ARG A 63 2.68 -13.76 -9.43
C ARG A 63 2.09 -13.63 -8.04
N VAL A 64 0.81 -13.24 -8.00
CA VAL A 64 0.03 -13.30 -6.78
C VAL A 64 -0.65 -14.67 -6.71
N GLU A 65 -0.34 -15.42 -5.68
CA GLU A 65 -0.87 -16.76 -5.45
C GLU A 65 -1.82 -16.78 -4.24
N ARG A 66 -2.57 -17.87 -4.08
CA ARG A 66 -3.34 -18.14 -2.87
C ARG A 66 -2.74 -19.33 -2.15
N VAL A 67 -2.39 -19.14 -0.89
CA VAL A 67 -1.90 -20.21 -0.02
C VAL A 67 -2.99 -20.58 0.99
N ALA A 68 -3.26 -21.88 1.12
CA ALA A 68 -4.21 -22.39 2.10
C ALA A 68 -3.66 -22.22 3.52
N VAL A 69 -4.45 -21.61 4.42
CA VAL A 69 -4.11 -21.44 5.83
C VAL A 69 -5.03 -22.32 6.68
N GLU A 70 -4.45 -23.14 7.55
CA GLU A 70 -5.23 -24.06 8.37
C GLU A 70 -6.22 -23.31 9.27
N LYS A 71 -7.49 -23.66 9.21
CA LYS A 71 -8.61 -23.07 10.00
C LYS A 71 -8.83 -21.57 9.77
N ASP A 72 -8.32 -21.02 8.66
CA ASP A 72 -8.53 -19.61 8.26
C ASP A 72 -8.83 -19.50 6.76
N LEU A 73 -9.08 -18.29 6.31
CA LEU A 73 -9.19 -17.98 4.87
C LEU A 73 -7.83 -18.14 4.20
N PRO A 74 -7.79 -18.52 2.92
CA PRO A 74 -6.55 -18.50 2.16
C PRO A 74 -5.91 -17.11 2.16
N ALA A 75 -4.60 -17.06 2.37
CA ALA A 75 -3.83 -15.83 2.25
C ALA A 75 -3.42 -15.59 0.79
N ALA A 76 -3.18 -14.34 0.42
CA ALA A 76 -2.53 -13.99 -0.82
C ALA A 76 -1.01 -13.90 -0.59
N LEU A 77 -0.22 -14.36 -1.56
CA LEU A 77 1.23 -14.50 -1.45
C LEU A 77 1.91 -14.01 -2.72
N VAL A 78 2.99 -13.26 -2.56
CA VAL A 78 4.02 -13.05 -3.57
C VAL A 78 5.34 -13.49 -2.95
N HIS A 79 6.02 -14.45 -3.57
CA HIS A 79 7.35 -14.89 -3.14
C HIS A 79 8.40 -13.81 -3.39
N GLY A 80 9.43 -13.77 -2.56
CA GLY A 80 10.64 -13.00 -2.82
C GLY A 80 11.41 -13.56 -4.03
N ARG A 81 12.45 -12.85 -4.45
CA ARG A 81 13.36 -13.34 -5.49
C ARG A 81 13.94 -14.68 -5.06
N HIS A 82 14.09 -15.59 -6.03
CA HIS A 82 14.61 -16.95 -5.77
C HIS A 82 13.77 -17.79 -4.76
N GLY A 83 12.48 -17.46 -4.57
CA GLY A 83 11.59 -18.20 -3.67
C GLY A 83 11.83 -17.90 -2.19
N GLU A 84 12.42 -16.76 -1.87
CA GLU A 84 12.62 -16.32 -0.49
C GLU A 84 11.29 -16.23 0.27
N ALA A 85 11.35 -16.59 1.56
CA ALA A 85 10.19 -16.48 2.45
C ALA A 85 9.78 -15.03 2.65
N PRO A 86 8.46 -14.71 2.68
CA PRO A 86 7.98 -13.33 2.75
C PRO A 86 8.45 -12.60 4.02
N ARG A 87 8.89 -11.36 3.83
CA ARG A 87 9.31 -10.43 4.89
C ARG A 87 8.34 -9.28 5.09
N ILE A 88 7.33 -9.18 4.24
CA ILE A 88 6.30 -8.14 4.30
C ILE A 88 4.97 -8.82 4.61
N VAL A 89 4.15 -8.19 5.43
CA VAL A 89 2.77 -8.60 5.69
C VAL A 89 1.82 -7.46 5.33
N PHE A 90 0.66 -7.78 4.75
CA PHE A 90 -0.31 -6.78 4.33
C PHE A 90 -1.71 -7.03 4.91
N MET A 91 -2.33 -5.96 5.39
CA MET A 91 -3.70 -5.94 5.89
C MET A 91 -4.50 -4.86 5.16
N PRO A 92 -5.49 -5.22 4.33
CA PRO A 92 -6.31 -4.26 3.59
C PRO A 92 -7.31 -3.50 4.47
N GLY A 93 -8.12 -2.64 3.85
CA GLY A 93 -9.17 -1.88 4.50
C GLY A 93 -10.44 -2.68 4.78
N VAL A 94 -11.48 -1.98 5.26
CA VAL A 94 -12.82 -2.55 5.42
C VAL A 94 -13.43 -2.90 4.05
N CYS A 95 -14.25 -3.94 4.01
CA CYS A 95 -14.97 -4.36 2.81
C CYS A 95 -14.06 -4.49 1.57
N SER A 96 -12.90 -5.10 1.75
CA SER A 96 -11.88 -5.22 0.70
C SER A 96 -11.38 -6.65 0.53
N ASN A 97 -10.46 -6.86 -0.38
CA ASN A 97 -9.87 -8.14 -0.71
C ASN A 97 -8.36 -8.00 -0.88
N ALA A 98 -7.60 -8.73 -0.08
CA ALA A 98 -6.14 -8.66 -0.03
C ALA A 98 -5.49 -9.03 -1.38
N TYR A 99 -6.00 -10.07 -2.04
CA TYR A 99 -5.49 -10.53 -3.33
C TYR A 99 -5.58 -9.42 -4.40
N ALA A 100 -6.73 -8.73 -4.45
CA ALA A 100 -6.93 -7.65 -5.43
C ALA A 100 -5.96 -6.47 -5.22
N TYR A 101 -5.65 -6.16 -3.96
CA TYR A 101 -4.64 -5.13 -3.67
C TYR A 101 -3.24 -5.54 -4.09
N LEU A 102 -2.83 -6.79 -3.85
CA LEU A 102 -1.49 -7.26 -4.22
C LEU A 102 -1.23 -7.26 -5.73
N LEU A 103 -2.28 -7.36 -6.56
CA LEU A 103 -2.15 -7.22 -8.02
C LEU A 103 -1.64 -5.83 -8.45
N SER A 104 -1.64 -4.83 -7.57
CA SER A 104 -1.20 -3.47 -7.89
C SER A 104 0.31 -3.26 -7.70
N PHE A 105 1.04 -4.18 -7.03
CA PHE A 105 2.48 -4.03 -6.74
C PHE A 105 3.22 -5.36 -6.50
N PRO A 106 2.98 -6.39 -7.31
CA PRO A 106 3.62 -7.69 -7.10
C PRO A 106 5.14 -7.65 -7.32
N GLU A 107 5.64 -6.85 -8.28
CA GLU A 107 7.08 -6.75 -8.53
C GLU A 107 7.82 -6.03 -7.40
N ALA A 108 7.27 -4.93 -6.90
CA ALA A 108 7.81 -4.24 -5.72
C ALA A 108 7.85 -5.17 -4.50
N ALA A 109 6.79 -5.95 -4.27
CA ALA A 109 6.74 -6.92 -3.19
C ALA A 109 7.83 -8.00 -3.36
N ARG A 110 8.00 -8.56 -4.57
CA ARG A 110 9.02 -9.56 -4.88
C ARG A 110 10.43 -9.01 -4.68
N ALA A 111 10.68 -7.79 -5.13
CA ALA A 111 12.00 -7.15 -5.02
C ALA A 111 12.44 -6.97 -3.56
N HIS A 112 11.50 -6.82 -2.64
CA HIS A 112 11.74 -6.56 -1.22
C HIS A 112 11.49 -7.78 -0.31
N GLY A 113 11.66 -9.00 -0.84
CA GLY A 113 11.64 -10.24 -0.07
C GLY A 113 10.27 -10.89 0.07
N GLY A 114 9.30 -10.51 -0.79
CA GLY A 114 7.98 -11.14 -0.82
C GLY A 114 7.01 -10.62 0.23
N ILE A 115 5.71 -10.88 0.01
CA ILE A 115 4.62 -10.40 0.85
C ILE A 115 3.55 -11.47 1.05
N VAL A 116 3.05 -11.56 2.28
CA VAL A 116 1.85 -12.32 2.63
C VAL A 116 0.75 -11.35 3.04
N ALA A 117 -0.46 -11.52 2.50
CA ALA A 117 -1.61 -10.68 2.81
C ALA A 117 -2.80 -11.52 3.27
N ILE A 118 -3.48 -11.09 4.33
CA ILE A 118 -4.68 -11.74 4.86
C ILE A 118 -5.92 -10.89 4.61
N ASP A 119 -7.02 -11.56 4.26
CA ASP A 119 -8.34 -10.92 4.25
C ASP A 119 -8.87 -10.73 5.68
N GLY A 120 -9.79 -9.79 5.87
CA GLY A 120 -10.46 -9.60 7.15
C GLY A 120 -11.19 -10.87 7.62
N ASP A 121 -11.35 -11.04 8.92
CA ASP A 121 -11.99 -12.19 9.55
C ASP A 121 -13.53 -12.08 9.67
N GLN A 122 -14.09 -10.90 9.35
CA GLN A 122 -15.52 -10.64 9.37
C GLN A 122 -16.08 -10.48 7.95
N PRO A 123 -17.24 -11.09 7.64
CA PRO A 123 -17.89 -10.84 6.36
C PRO A 123 -18.30 -9.37 6.22
N CYS A 124 -18.27 -8.85 5.00
CA CYS A 124 -18.67 -7.50 4.67
C CYS A 124 -19.50 -7.47 3.39
N GLY A 125 -20.60 -6.71 3.42
CA GLY A 125 -21.50 -6.62 2.27
C GLY A 125 -22.43 -7.83 2.12
N ALA A 126 -22.94 -8.02 0.88
CA ALA A 126 -23.84 -9.14 0.58
C ALA A 126 -23.14 -10.50 0.75
N ALA A 127 -23.90 -11.51 1.15
CA ALA A 127 -23.39 -12.87 1.27
C ALA A 127 -22.75 -13.33 -0.06
N GLY A 128 -21.54 -13.86 0.02
CA GLY A 128 -20.78 -14.31 -1.16
C GLY A 128 -20.04 -13.23 -1.94
N SER A 129 -20.06 -11.97 -1.51
CA SER A 129 -19.29 -10.88 -2.17
C SER A 129 -17.78 -11.10 -2.18
N GLY A 130 -17.26 -11.93 -1.27
CA GLY A 130 -15.82 -12.10 -1.07
C GLY A 130 -15.13 -10.94 -0.35
N PHE A 131 -15.83 -9.83 -0.09
CA PHE A 131 -15.29 -8.71 0.67
C PHE A 131 -15.33 -8.98 2.16
N ARG A 132 -14.28 -8.52 2.85
CA ARG A 132 -14.07 -8.79 4.27
C ARG A 132 -13.71 -7.51 5.02
N SER A 133 -13.96 -7.53 6.33
CA SER A 133 -13.52 -6.53 7.30
C SER A 133 -12.75 -7.21 8.43
N PHE A 134 -11.95 -6.45 9.17
CA PHE A 134 -11.24 -6.98 10.32
C PHE A 134 -12.02 -6.75 11.62
N SER A 135 -11.99 -7.72 12.53
CA SER A 135 -12.19 -7.44 13.94
C SER A 135 -11.02 -6.58 14.45
N TRP A 136 -11.33 -5.61 15.33
CA TRP A 136 -10.32 -4.70 15.93
C TRP A 136 -9.58 -5.38 17.10
N ASP A 137 -9.14 -6.62 16.88
CA ASP A 137 -8.36 -7.40 17.83
C ASP A 137 -6.95 -7.66 17.28
N PRO A 138 -5.94 -6.88 17.67
CA PRO A 138 -4.58 -7.04 17.17
C PRO A 138 -3.97 -8.40 17.52
N VAL A 139 -4.39 -9.05 18.64
CA VAL A 139 -3.89 -10.38 19.03
C VAL A 139 -4.39 -11.43 18.05
N ARG A 140 -5.68 -11.35 17.70
CA ARG A 140 -6.28 -12.25 16.73
C ARG A 140 -5.64 -12.07 15.34
N GLN A 141 -5.44 -10.81 14.90
CA GLN A 141 -4.85 -10.56 13.59
C GLN A 141 -3.37 -10.98 13.53
N ASP A 142 -2.61 -10.78 14.60
CA ASP A 142 -1.26 -11.31 14.72
C ASP A 142 -1.22 -12.84 14.57
N ALA A 143 -2.06 -13.56 15.29
CA ALA A 143 -2.14 -15.02 15.20
C ALA A 143 -2.45 -15.49 13.78
N ARG A 144 -3.36 -14.80 13.07
CA ARG A 144 -3.72 -15.10 11.68
C ARG A 144 -2.56 -14.83 10.71
N LEU A 145 -1.85 -13.71 10.87
CA LEU A 145 -0.65 -13.41 10.08
C LEU A 145 0.46 -14.43 10.32
N GLN A 146 0.66 -14.87 11.58
CA GLN A 146 1.65 -15.93 11.87
C GLN A 146 1.28 -17.24 11.18
N ALA A 147 0.00 -17.63 11.19
CA ALA A 147 -0.47 -18.84 10.50
C ALA A 147 -0.27 -18.71 8.97
N ALA A 148 -0.55 -17.55 8.40
CA ALA A 148 -0.35 -17.27 6.97
C ALA A 148 1.14 -17.29 6.58
N LEU A 149 2.02 -16.71 7.40
CA LEU A 149 3.47 -16.76 7.21
C LEU A 149 4.00 -18.20 7.27
N ALA A 150 3.54 -19.00 8.24
CA ALA A 150 3.92 -20.40 8.33
C ALA A 150 3.46 -21.19 7.10
N ALA A 151 2.24 -20.96 6.60
CA ALA A 151 1.73 -21.55 5.37
C ALA A 151 2.51 -21.14 4.13
N ALA A 152 3.11 -19.94 4.13
CA ALA A 152 3.99 -19.42 3.10
C ALA A 152 5.46 -19.88 3.22
N GLY A 153 5.76 -20.82 4.12
CA GLY A 153 7.10 -21.39 4.28
C GLY A 153 8.04 -20.60 5.20
N VAL A 154 7.55 -19.60 5.92
CA VAL A 154 8.36 -18.95 6.98
C VAL A 154 8.53 -19.94 8.12
N GLY A 155 9.78 -20.23 8.50
CA GLY A 155 10.14 -21.28 9.45
C GLY A 155 9.47 -21.15 10.82
N SER A 156 9.62 -22.17 11.65
CA SER A 156 9.02 -22.25 12.99
C SER A 156 9.59 -21.20 13.93
N GLY A 157 8.73 -20.32 14.41
CA GLY A 157 9.06 -19.26 15.37
C GLY A 157 8.48 -17.92 14.95
N PRO A 158 8.27 -16.97 15.87
CA PRO A 158 7.80 -15.65 15.50
C PRO A 158 8.90 -14.92 14.72
N PRO A 159 8.67 -14.59 13.44
CA PRO A 159 9.67 -13.84 12.66
C PRO A 159 9.86 -12.47 13.29
N GLU A 160 11.10 -11.95 13.27
CA GLU A 160 11.44 -10.59 13.68
C GLU A 160 11.76 -9.73 12.45
N GLY A 161 11.62 -8.42 12.59
CA GLY A 161 12.01 -7.47 11.56
C GLY A 161 11.06 -7.39 10.36
N LEU A 162 9.82 -7.87 10.47
CA LEU A 162 8.82 -7.75 9.41
C LEU A 162 8.47 -6.29 9.12
N THR A 163 8.18 -6.03 7.85
CA THR A 163 7.49 -4.81 7.42
C THR A 163 5.98 -5.07 7.39
N LEU A 164 5.20 -4.30 8.17
CA LEU A 164 3.75 -4.37 8.14
C LEU A 164 3.21 -3.26 7.23
N VAL A 165 2.40 -3.62 6.25
CA VAL A 165 1.66 -2.69 5.40
C VAL A 165 0.19 -2.74 5.80
N GLY A 166 -0.37 -1.61 6.20
CA GLY A 166 -1.78 -1.50 6.55
C GLY A 166 -2.49 -0.44 5.74
N TYR A 167 -3.65 -0.79 5.17
CA TYR A 167 -4.49 0.15 4.47
C TYR A 167 -5.78 0.42 5.27
N SER A 168 -6.15 1.69 5.50
CA SER A 168 -7.39 2.08 6.18
C SER A 168 -7.54 1.36 7.54
N ALA A 169 -8.52 0.48 7.73
CA ALA A 169 -8.68 -0.32 8.95
C ALA A 169 -7.42 -1.15 9.25
N GLY A 170 -6.81 -1.75 8.23
CA GLY A 170 -5.54 -2.48 8.38
C GLY A 170 -4.42 -1.59 8.91
N ALA A 171 -4.38 -0.30 8.55
CA ALA A 171 -3.42 0.66 9.10
C ALA A 171 -3.64 0.90 10.60
N GLY A 172 -4.89 1.09 11.02
CA GLY A 172 -5.21 1.31 12.43
C GLY A 172 -4.89 0.09 13.31
N ILE A 173 -5.19 -1.11 12.82
CA ILE A 173 -4.86 -2.37 13.52
C ILE A 173 -3.34 -2.60 13.51
N GLY A 174 -2.69 -2.36 12.38
CA GLY A 174 -1.24 -2.47 12.23
C GLY A 174 -0.47 -1.60 13.20
N GLU A 175 -0.93 -0.38 13.45
CA GLU A 175 -0.37 0.51 14.46
C GLU A 175 -0.42 -0.10 15.88
N LEU A 176 -1.55 -0.73 16.24
CA LEU A 176 -1.69 -1.45 17.52
C LEU A 176 -0.76 -2.67 17.60
N MET A 177 -0.55 -3.36 16.47
CA MET A 177 0.35 -4.50 16.40
C MET A 177 1.81 -4.09 16.54
N VAL A 178 2.25 -3.01 15.89
CA VAL A 178 3.61 -2.46 16.07
C VAL A 178 3.85 -2.05 17.53
N GLN A 179 2.90 -1.39 18.16
CA GLN A 179 2.99 -1.05 19.57
C GLN A 179 3.20 -2.27 20.47
N ARG A 180 2.50 -3.37 20.17
CA ARG A 180 2.50 -4.58 20.99
C ARG A 180 3.70 -5.48 20.74
N TRP A 181 4.15 -5.57 19.48
CA TRP A 181 5.26 -6.43 19.05
C TRP A 181 6.25 -5.68 18.14
N PRO A 182 6.95 -4.66 18.68
CA PRO A 182 7.82 -3.80 17.86
C PRO A 182 9.03 -4.52 17.27
N LYS A 183 9.49 -5.63 17.90
CA LYS A 183 10.56 -6.46 17.32
C LYS A 183 10.07 -7.26 16.11
N ARG A 184 8.83 -7.76 16.15
CA ARG A 184 8.22 -8.52 15.06
C ARG A 184 7.88 -7.62 13.90
N TYR A 185 7.12 -6.56 14.14
CA TYR A 185 6.71 -5.56 13.16
C TYR A 185 7.57 -4.31 13.30
N ALA A 186 8.84 -4.44 12.88
CA ALA A 186 9.83 -3.39 13.11
C ALA A 186 9.63 -2.16 12.21
N ARG A 187 9.01 -2.35 11.05
CA ARG A 187 8.76 -1.31 10.05
C ARG A 187 7.29 -1.29 9.70
N ILE A 188 6.75 -0.11 9.36
CA ILE A 188 5.34 -0.02 8.99
C ILE A 188 5.09 0.98 7.87
N VAL A 189 4.20 0.60 6.94
CA VAL A 189 3.58 1.48 5.95
C VAL A 189 2.11 1.66 6.33
N LEU A 190 1.70 2.87 6.64
CA LEU A 190 0.33 3.25 7.00
C LEU A 190 -0.33 4.00 5.86
N ILE A 191 -1.34 3.41 5.23
CA ILE A 191 -2.01 3.97 4.06
C ILE A 191 -3.42 4.44 4.43
N GLY A 192 -3.72 5.73 4.28
CA GLY A 192 -5.05 6.28 4.50
C GLY A 192 -5.65 5.89 5.86
N ALA A 193 -4.86 5.91 6.93
CA ALA A 193 -5.30 5.46 8.25
C ALA A 193 -6.63 6.12 8.67
N PRO A 194 -7.54 5.39 9.35
CA PRO A 194 -8.87 5.91 9.69
C PRO A 194 -8.82 7.01 10.77
N SER A 195 -7.77 7.04 11.56
CA SER A 195 -7.47 8.06 12.56
C SER A 195 -6.05 8.58 12.37
N ASP A 196 -5.69 9.63 13.11
CA ASP A 196 -4.33 10.13 13.14
C ASP A 196 -3.36 9.06 13.69
N PRO A 197 -2.33 8.65 12.95
CA PRO A 197 -1.29 7.78 13.48
C PRO A 197 -0.64 8.37 14.73
N SER A 198 -0.47 7.55 15.77
CA SER A 198 0.03 7.99 17.08
C SER A 198 1.54 7.84 17.18
N PRO A 199 2.29 8.93 17.35
CA PRO A 199 3.73 8.84 17.58
C PRO A 199 4.11 7.95 18.77
N GLN A 200 3.28 7.94 19.83
CA GLN A 200 3.52 7.13 21.03
C GLN A 200 3.40 5.63 20.76
N ARG A 201 2.46 5.20 19.92
CA ARG A 201 2.32 3.80 19.53
C ARG A 201 3.45 3.33 18.62
N LEU A 202 3.98 4.24 17.82
CA LEU A 202 5.04 3.98 16.86
C LEU A 202 6.45 4.27 17.38
N ALA A 203 6.58 4.66 18.65
CA ALA A 203 7.85 5.10 19.25
C ALA A 203 8.98 4.03 19.23
N GLN A 204 8.63 2.76 19.05
CA GLN A 204 9.61 1.66 18.96
C GLN A 204 9.73 1.10 17.52
N ALA A 205 9.03 1.67 16.54
CA ALA A 205 9.22 1.31 15.15
C ALA A 205 10.60 1.77 14.69
N ARG A 206 11.25 0.97 13.84
CA ARG A 206 12.53 1.35 13.22
C ARG A 206 12.34 2.32 12.06
N GLY A 207 11.19 2.26 11.37
CA GLY A 207 10.84 3.16 10.29
C GLY A 207 9.35 3.17 10.00
N VAL A 208 8.84 4.34 9.62
CA VAL A 208 7.42 4.56 9.34
C VAL A 208 7.27 5.29 8.01
N VAL A 209 6.53 4.70 7.09
CA VAL A 209 6.06 5.40 5.89
C VAL A 209 4.56 5.64 6.06
N THR A 210 4.13 6.89 5.95
CA THR A 210 2.70 7.20 5.83
C THR A 210 2.36 7.49 4.39
N MET A 211 1.23 7.00 3.91
CA MET A 211 0.80 7.17 2.53
C MET A 211 -0.67 7.54 2.44
N SER A 212 -1.04 8.23 1.38
CA SER A 212 -2.44 8.40 1.00
C SER A 212 -2.60 8.70 -0.48
N CYS A 213 -3.79 8.44 -1.02
CA CYS A 213 -4.20 9.00 -2.29
C CYS A 213 -4.25 10.54 -2.22
N SER A 214 -3.91 11.21 -3.32
CA SER A 214 -3.95 12.67 -3.40
C SER A 214 -5.35 13.27 -3.18
N ARG A 215 -6.41 12.48 -3.42
CA ARG A 215 -7.82 12.86 -3.22
C ARG A 215 -8.46 12.20 -1.99
N ASP A 216 -7.66 11.83 -0.99
CA ASP A 216 -8.11 11.22 0.27
C ASP A 216 -7.75 12.14 1.45
N VAL A 217 -6.73 11.81 2.22
CA VAL A 217 -6.33 12.53 3.44
C VAL A 217 -4.83 12.91 3.44
N PRO A 218 -4.30 13.51 2.33
CA PRO A 218 -2.86 13.74 2.20
C PRO A 218 -2.31 14.66 3.28
N GLY A 219 -3.04 15.70 3.66
CA GLY A 219 -2.63 16.63 4.72
C GLY A 219 -2.44 15.93 6.07
N ARG A 220 -3.39 15.06 6.45
CA ARG A 220 -3.36 14.31 7.71
C ARG A 220 -2.20 13.33 7.75
N MET A 221 -1.99 12.57 6.68
CA MET A 221 -0.92 11.56 6.62
C MET A 221 0.47 12.21 6.57
N ARG A 222 0.61 13.33 5.88
CA ARG A 222 1.86 14.12 5.86
C ARG A 222 2.19 14.69 7.23
N GLU A 223 1.19 15.21 7.93
CA GLU A 223 1.38 15.73 9.28
C GLU A 223 1.70 14.61 10.29
N ALA A 224 1.11 13.43 10.13
CA ALA A 224 1.45 12.26 10.93
C ALA A 224 2.93 11.88 10.78
N ALA A 225 3.46 11.83 9.54
CA ALA A 225 4.89 11.59 9.32
C ALA A 225 5.78 12.59 10.07
N ARG A 226 5.45 13.88 9.98
CA ARG A 226 6.21 14.93 10.69
C ARG A 226 6.20 14.73 12.20
N ARG A 227 5.02 14.44 12.79
CA ARG A 227 4.90 14.23 14.23
C ARG A 227 5.65 13.00 14.70
N ILE A 228 5.66 11.92 13.90
CA ILE A 228 6.41 10.70 14.20
C ILE A 228 7.92 11.00 14.12
N ALA A 229 8.38 11.65 13.04
CA ALA A 229 9.78 12.03 12.89
C ALA A 229 10.29 12.93 14.01
N ALA A 230 9.45 13.81 14.54
CA ALA A 230 9.78 14.67 15.67
C ALA A 230 10.07 13.90 16.98
N THR A 231 9.69 12.62 17.07
CA THR A 231 10.03 11.74 18.21
C THR A 231 11.35 11.01 18.03
N GLY A 232 12.06 11.20 16.93
CA GLY A 232 13.31 10.53 16.59
C GLY A 232 13.14 9.21 15.82
N VAL A 233 11.91 8.78 15.55
CA VAL A 233 11.64 7.62 14.68
C VAL A 233 11.76 8.08 13.22
N PRO A 234 12.58 7.42 12.37
CA PRO A 234 12.62 7.70 10.94
C PRO A 234 11.21 7.61 10.35
N ALA A 235 10.73 8.70 9.74
CA ALA A 235 9.40 8.72 9.15
C ALA A 235 9.32 9.62 7.93
N THR A 236 8.58 9.17 6.90
CA THR A 236 8.32 9.92 5.66
C THR A 236 6.87 9.80 5.21
N TYR A 237 6.48 10.67 4.28
CA TYR A 237 5.19 10.65 3.63
C TYR A 237 5.35 10.47 2.12
N LEU A 238 4.59 9.54 1.55
CA LEU A 238 4.48 9.34 0.10
C LEU A 238 3.04 9.53 -0.37
N GLU A 239 2.87 10.13 -1.53
CA GLU A 239 1.56 10.37 -2.12
C GLU A 239 1.33 9.47 -3.33
N MET A 240 0.18 8.81 -3.37
CA MET A 240 -0.32 8.09 -4.55
C MET A 240 -1.11 9.06 -5.41
N PRO A 241 -0.64 9.38 -6.64
CA PRO A 241 -1.26 10.41 -7.46
C PRO A 241 -2.60 9.98 -8.04
N GLY A 242 -3.57 10.88 -8.06
CA GLY A 242 -4.81 10.74 -8.83
C GLY A 242 -5.84 9.75 -8.28
N CYS A 243 -5.60 9.07 -7.18
CA CYS A 243 -6.56 8.12 -6.59
C CYS A 243 -7.38 8.72 -5.44
N THR A 244 -8.41 7.96 -5.04
CA THR A 244 -9.26 8.20 -3.86
C THR A 244 -9.10 7.07 -2.86
N HIS A 245 -9.65 7.21 -1.66
CA HIS A 245 -9.63 6.16 -0.63
C HIS A 245 -10.13 4.81 -1.17
N GLY A 246 -9.47 3.73 -0.79
CA GLY A 246 -9.79 2.37 -1.25
C GLY A 246 -9.06 1.94 -2.52
N ASN A 247 -8.31 2.83 -3.18
CA ASN A 247 -7.56 2.52 -4.39
C ASN A 247 -6.04 2.59 -4.15
N ILE A 248 -5.29 1.87 -4.99
CA ILE A 248 -3.85 2.03 -5.15
C ILE A 248 -3.62 2.54 -6.57
N ALA A 249 -2.90 3.64 -6.71
CA ALA A 249 -2.48 4.18 -8.00
C ALA A 249 -0.96 4.14 -8.10
N ASP A 250 -0.45 3.75 -9.27
CA ASP A 250 0.98 3.63 -9.55
C ASP A 250 1.69 2.76 -8.50
N GLY A 251 1.04 1.62 -8.18
CA GLY A 251 1.38 0.78 -7.04
C GLY A 251 2.83 0.32 -7.07
N GLU A 252 3.32 -0.21 -8.19
CA GLU A 252 4.69 -0.70 -8.29
C GLU A 252 5.69 0.38 -7.87
N ARG A 253 5.66 1.54 -8.50
CA ARG A 253 6.59 2.63 -8.20
C ARG A 253 6.47 3.15 -6.76
N VAL A 254 5.24 3.32 -6.27
CA VAL A 254 5.03 3.92 -4.94
C VAL A 254 5.44 2.96 -3.83
N PHE A 255 5.15 1.65 -3.98
CA PHE A 255 5.57 0.65 -3.00
C PHE A 255 7.06 0.34 -3.07
N GLU A 256 7.66 0.30 -4.26
CA GLU A 256 9.12 0.22 -4.40
C GLU A 256 9.78 1.38 -3.65
N THR A 257 9.35 2.63 -3.91
CA THR A 257 9.86 3.80 -3.18
C THR A 257 9.68 3.67 -1.66
N ALA A 258 8.54 3.15 -1.19
CA ALA A 258 8.28 2.98 0.23
C ALA A 258 9.21 1.95 0.89
N PHE A 259 9.43 0.83 0.22
CA PHE A 259 10.26 -0.25 0.73
C PHE A 259 11.75 0.09 0.65
N ASP A 260 12.21 0.74 -0.43
CA ASP A 260 13.55 1.28 -0.54
C ASP A 260 13.85 2.24 0.61
N TRP A 261 12.94 3.20 0.81
CA TRP A 261 13.11 4.18 1.89
C TRP A 261 13.20 3.50 3.27
N LEU A 262 12.37 2.49 3.54
CA LEU A 262 12.45 1.72 4.80
C LEU A 262 13.76 0.94 4.91
N THR A 263 14.28 0.41 3.83
CA THR A 263 15.56 -0.31 3.81
C THR A 263 16.73 0.63 4.12
N GLU A 264 16.72 1.83 3.55
CA GLU A 264 17.78 2.83 3.72
C GLU A 264 17.78 3.50 5.10
N HIS A 265 16.59 3.72 5.69
CA HIS A 265 16.46 4.59 6.86
C HIS A 265 16.08 3.87 8.17
N ALA A 266 15.54 2.66 8.08
CA ALA A 266 15.02 1.96 9.27
C ALA A 266 16.07 1.12 10.02
N GLY A 267 17.33 1.08 9.56
CA GLY A 267 18.37 0.24 10.13
C GLY A 267 18.06 -1.28 10.07
N GLU A 268 19.06 -2.10 10.28
CA GLU A 268 18.90 -3.55 10.40
C GLU A 268 18.26 -3.99 11.72
#